data_5f1cfbc49976c295e02609453f4350cb
#
_entry.id   5f1cfbc49976c295e02609453f4350cb
#
_cell.length_a   1.000
_cell.length_b   1.000
_cell.length_c   1.000
_cell.angle_alpha   90.00
_cell.angle_beta   90.00
_cell.angle_gamma   90.00
#
_symmetry.space_group_name_H-M   'P 1'
#
loop_
_entity.id
_entity.type
_entity.pdbx_description
1 polymer ?
#
loop_
_entity_poly.entity_id
_entity_poly.type
_entity_poly.pdbx_seq_one_letter_code
_entity_poly.pdbx_strand_id
1 'polypeptide(L)'
;MSLPALDDIATHRGTAEPIEGVVRIETSPLEETAPMFMAKMRSVYPHEEVYGQYCTVNDYVDCPPDELFEYLADTRSLEEWTYTLRDFSPTEEPGLWLAYDRLLPDTEIYTRTVASAEARTVDYHCAWDQGKHLWMIYVMRVLDAQVVLGKPGSVVLWTNCRHPFYDHNPYPEAGPAERTGWVGDFWDIFGAGHGLELNNLKSIAEYRHRNGLPIKPEWMSTS
;
A
#
# COMPACT_ATOMS: atom_id res chain seq x y z
N MET A 1 -10.17 -14.92 14.63
CA MET A 1 -9.47 -13.74 15.16
C MET A 1 -10.38 -12.57 14.87
N SER A 2 -10.89 -11.87 15.90
CA SER A 2 -11.62 -10.61 15.67
C SER A 2 -10.60 -9.55 15.31
N LEU A 3 -10.80 -8.86 14.20
CA LEU A 3 -10.02 -7.67 13.88
C LEU A 3 -10.24 -6.62 14.98
N PRO A 4 -9.24 -5.81 15.32
CA PRO A 4 -9.37 -4.77 16.34
C PRO A 4 -10.46 -3.77 15.96
N ALA A 5 -11.04 -3.14 16.98
CA ALA A 5 -12.07 -2.15 16.77
C ALA A 5 -11.50 -0.89 16.11
N LEU A 6 -12.24 -0.33 15.20
CA LEU A 6 -11.83 0.81 14.37
C LEU A 6 -11.64 2.12 15.13
N ASP A 7 -12.17 2.22 16.35
CA ASP A 7 -12.00 3.40 17.21
C ASP A 7 -10.50 3.71 17.47
N ASP A 8 -9.64 2.68 17.43
CA ASP A 8 -8.20 2.84 17.60
C ASP A 8 -7.49 3.37 16.33
N ILE A 9 -8.10 3.22 15.16
CA ILE A 9 -7.56 3.73 13.89
C ILE A 9 -7.87 5.21 13.70
N ALA A 10 -9.02 5.67 14.22
CA ALA A 10 -9.50 7.05 14.07
C ALA A 10 -8.59 8.11 14.70
N THR A 11 -7.69 7.70 15.59
CA THR A 11 -6.75 8.61 16.26
C THR A 11 -5.43 8.78 15.51
N HIS A 12 -5.20 7.98 14.45
CA HIS A 12 -3.97 8.11 13.68
C HIS A 12 -4.08 9.25 12.66
N ARG A 13 -2.95 9.91 12.43
CA ARG A 13 -2.77 11.02 11.50
C ARG A 13 -3.48 10.75 10.17
N GLY A 14 -4.50 11.49 9.83
CA GLY A 14 -5.17 11.45 8.55
C GLY A 14 -6.44 10.62 8.45
N THR A 15 -6.74 9.70 9.34
CA THR A 15 -8.03 8.99 9.33
C THR A 15 -8.97 9.58 10.37
N ALA A 16 -9.86 10.46 9.93
CA ALA A 16 -10.88 11.05 10.80
C ALA A 16 -12.08 10.10 11.04
N GLU A 17 -12.22 9.06 10.20
CA GLU A 17 -13.42 8.20 10.19
C GLU A 17 -13.01 6.74 10.47
N PRO A 18 -13.63 6.08 11.45
CA PRO A 18 -13.49 4.64 11.62
C PRO A 18 -14.13 3.91 10.43
N ILE A 19 -13.35 3.10 9.73
CA ILE A 19 -13.81 2.34 8.55
C ILE A 19 -13.69 0.86 8.86
N GLU A 20 -14.82 0.15 8.87
CA GLU A 20 -14.86 -1.28 9.15
C GLU A 20 -14.06 -2.09 8.15
N GLY A 21 -13.24 -3.01 8.64
CA GLY A 21 -12.43 -3.92 7.84
C GLY A 21 -11.06 -3.36 7.43
N VAL A 22 -10.73 -2.11 7.77
CA VAL A 22 -9.37 -1.57 7.58
C VAL A 22 -8.43 -2.14 8.64
N VAL A 23 -7.32 -2.73 8.20
CA VAL A 23 -6.32 -3.40 9.05
C VAL A 23 -4.99 -2.66 8.93
N ARG A 24 -4.43 -2.27 10.06
CA ARG A 24 -3.19 -1.49 10.15
C ARG A 24 -2.28 -2.08 11.22
N ILE A 25 -0.97 -1.87 11.10
CA ILE A 25 0.00 -2.46 12.01
C ILE A 25 -0.19 -2.00 13.47
N GLU A 26 -0.71 -0.78 13.67
CA GLU A 26 -0.97 -0.22 15.00
C GLU A 26 -2.08 -0.98 15.74
N THR A 27 -3.02 -1.55 15.01
CA THR A 27 -4.18 -2.27 15.56
C THR A 27 -4.12 -3.78 15.35
N SER A 28 -3.25 -4.24 14.45
CA SER A 28 -3.10 -5.65 14.07
C SER A 28 -1.61 -5.93 13.81
N PRO A 29 -0.81 -6.14 14.85
CA PRO A 29 0.63 -6.38 14.73
C PRO A 29 0.96 -7.57 13.81
N LEU A 30 2.13 -7.53 13.18
CA LEU A 30 2.55 -8.56 12.19
C LEU A 30 2.52 -9.97 12.77
N GLU A 31 2.92 -10.16 14.03
CA GLU A 31 2.95 -11.47 14.69
C GLU A 31 1.54 -12.12 14.74
N GLU A 32 0.50 -11.28 14.85
CA GLU A 32 -0.89 -11.73 14.83
C GLU A 32 -1.44 -11.91 13.41
N THR A 33 -1.03 -11.05 12.49
CA THR A 33 -1.55 -11.03 11.10
C THR A 33 -0.82 -11.98 10.16
N ALA A 34 0.47 -12.27 10.37
CA ALA A 34 1.26 -13.13 9.49
C ALA A 34 0.64 -14.53 9.30
N PRO A 35 0.12 -15.22 10.32
CA PRO A 35 -0.56 -16.51 10.13
C PRO A 35 -1.81 -16.40 9.25
N MET A 36 -2.56 -15.30 9.37
CA MET A 36 -3.73 -15.02 8.52
C MET A 36 -3.31 -14.75 7.08
N PHE A 37 -2.24 -13.98 6.87
CA PHE A 37 -1.68 -13.71 5.55
C PHE A 37 -1.25 -15.01 4.86
N MET A 38 -0.50 -15.86 5.57
CA MET A 38 -0.06 -17.15 5.04
C MET A 38 -1.23 -18.07 4.72
N ALA A 39 -2.28 -18.09 5.57
CA ALA A 39 -3.48 -18.86 5.30
C ALA A 39 -4.21 -18.36 4.05
N LYS A 40 -4.31 -17.04 3.88
CA LYS A 40 -4.92 -16.43 2.68
C LYS A 40 -4.11 -16.75 1.42
N MET A 41 -2.79 -16.62 1.45
CA MET A 41 -1.93 -16.98 0.33
C MET A 41 -2.12 -18.43 -0.08
N ARG A 42 -2.07 -19.36 0.86
CA ARG A 42 -2.25 -20.80 0.60
C ARG A 42 -3.64 -21.16 0.07
N SER A 43 -4.67 -20.40 0.41
CA SER A 43 -6.02 -20.64 -0.11
C SER A 43 -6.17 -20.26 -1.58
N VAL A 44 -5.43 -19.21 -2.03
CA VAL A 44 -5.47 -18.72 -3.42
C VAL A 44 -4.44 -19.43 -4.29
N TYR A 45 -3.28 -19.74 -3.72
CA TYR A 45 -2.14 -20.37 -4.40
C TYR A 45 -1.70 -21.61 -3.62
N PRO A 46 -2.27 -22.79 -3.89
CA PRO A 46 -2.03 -24.01 -3.12
C PRO A 46 -0.73 -24.75 -3.46
N HIS A 47 0.23 -24.10 -4.11
CA HIS A 47 1.52 -24.71 -4.49
C HIS A 47 2.72 -23.90 -3.93
N GLU A 48 3.88 -24.54 -3.90
CA GLU A 48 5.10 -23.95 -3.30
C GLU A 48 5.69 -22.77 -4.13
N GLU A 49 5.32 -22.65 -5.42
CA GLU A 49 5.78 -21.58 -6.30
C GLU A 49 5.00 -20.27 -6.17
N VAL A 50 4.14 -20.13 -5.18
CA VAL A 50 3.39 -18.90 -4.85
C VAL A 50 4.27 -17.66 -4.79
N TYR A 51 5.48 -17.83 -4.28
CA TYR A 51 6.41 -16.74 -4.01
C TYR A 51 7.40 -16.51 -5.15
N GLY A 52 6.95 -16.69 -6.38
CA GLY A 52 7.76 -16.50 -7.58
C GLY A 52 8.23 -15.07 -7.82
N GLN A 53 8.41 -14.72 -9.09
CA GLN A 53 8.97 -13.43 -9.50
C GLN A 53 7.95 -12.28 -9.48
N TYR A 54 6.67 -12.57 -9.30
CA TYR A 54 5.58 -11.59 -9.42
C TYR A 54 4.64 -11.69 -8.22
N CYS A 55 4.34 -10.53 -7.63
CA CYS A 55 3.25 -10.37 -6.69
C CYS A 55 2.16 -9.53 -7.36
N THR A 56 1.03 -10.14 -7.69
CA THR A 56 -0.08 -9.48 -8.38
C THR A 56 -1.36 -9.63 -7.60
N VAL A 57 -2.02 -8.51 -7.32
CA VAL A 57 -3.35 -8.46 -6.69
C VAL A 57 -4.27 -7.57 -7.50
N ASN A 58 -5.57 -7.86 -7.49
CA ASN A 58 -6.57 -7.05 -8.16
C ASN A 58 -7.90 -7.15 -7.45
N ASP A 59 -8.71 -6.09 -7.52
CA ASP A 59 -10.08 -6.10 -7.00
C ASP A 59 -10.94 -5.07 -7.72
N TYR A 60 -12.27 -5.25 -7.59
CA TYR A 60 -13.27 -4.27 -7.94
C TYR A 60 -13.49 -3.31 -6.76
N VAL A 61 -13.63 -2.01 -7.08
CA VAL A 61 -13.90 -0.93 -6.12
C VAL A 61 -15.11 -0.13 -6.60
N ASP A 62 -16.14 -0.01 -5.77
CA ASP A 62 -17.35 0.78 -6.05
C ASP A 62 -17.07 2.27 -5.81
N CYS A 63 -16.22 2.83 -6.67
CA CYS A 63 -15.80 4.23 -6.69
C CYS A 63 -15.45 4.61 -8.14
N PRO A 64 -15.80 5.83 -8.59
CA PRO A 64 -15.48 6.29 -9.96
C PRO A 64 -13.99 6.22 -10.26
N PRO A 65 -13.59 5.80 -11.48
CA PRO A 65 -12.19 5.57 -11.80
C PRO A 65 -11.33 6.83 -11.74
N ASP A 66 -11.87 8.00 -12.04
CA ASP A 66 -11.11 9.25 -11.97
C ASP A 66 -10.86 9.68 -10.52
N GLU A 67 -11.86 9.53 -9.63
CA GLU A 67 -11.72 9.81 -8.21
C GLU A 67 -10.68 8.87 -7.57
N LEU A 68 -10.79 7.57 -7.86
CA LEU A 68 -9.84 6.58 -7.33
C LEU A 68 -8.41 6.81 -7.86
N PHE A 69 -8.27 7.17 -9.14
CA PHE A 69 -6.97 7.53 -9.72
C PHE A 69 -6.39 8.76 -9.02
N GLU A 70 -7.16 9.84 -8.84
CA GLU A 70 -6.71 11.06 -8.17
C GLU A 70 -6.24 10.79 -6.72
N TYR A 71 -6.92 9.89 -6.02
CA TYR A 71 -6.53 9.46 -4.68
C TYR A 71 -5.19 8.72 -4.69
N LEU A 72 -5.04 7.72 -5.55
CA LEU A 72 -3.81 6.95 -5.69
C LEU A 72 -2.62 7.78 -6.20
N ALA A 73 -2.86 8.76 -7.06
CA ALA A 73 -1.82 9.64 -7.59
C ALA A 73 -1.20 10.58 -6.53
N ASP A 74 -1.86 10.75 -5.40
CA ASP A 74 -1.32 11.49 -4.26
C ASP A 74 -0.53 10.53 -3.34
N THR A 75 0.80 10.70 -3.27
CA THR A 75 1.67 9.85 -2.46
C THR A 75 1.21 9.71 -1.01
N ARG A 76 0.60 10.77 -0.46
CA ARG A 76 0.13 10.79 0.93
C ARG A 76 -1.02 9.81 1.18
N SER A 77 -1.74 9.39 0.12
CA SER A 77 -2.80 8.37 0.26
C SER A 77 -2.28 7.06 0.84
N LEU A 78 -0.99 6.75 0.61
CA LEU A 78 -0.33 5.57 1.17
C LEU A 78 -0.41 5.53 2.71
N GLU A 79 -0.46 6.67 3.37
CA GLU A 79 -0.61 6.75 4.83
C GLU A 79 -1.92 6.15 5.34
N GLU A 80 -2.98 6.19 4.53
CA GLU A 80 -4.29 5.69 4.93
C GLU A 80 -4.48 4.20 4.66
N TRP A 81 -4.12 3.74 3.46
CA TRP A 81 -4.50 2.41 3.03
C TRP A 81 -3.39 1.36 3.14
N THR A 82 -2.11 1.76 3.24
CA THR A 82 -1.04 0.79 3.47
C THR A 82 -1.06 0.25 4.90
N TYR A 83 -0.57 -0.96 5.05
CA TYR A 83 -0.52 -1.62 6.35
C TYR A 83 0.48 -0.95 7.30
N THR A 84 1.65 -0.53 6.79
CA THR A 84 2.79 -0.12 7.63
C THR A 84 3.30 1.31 7.42
N LEU A 85 3.06 1.94 6.25
CA LEU A 85 3.68 3.23 5.92
C LEU A 85 2.99 4.40 6.61
N ARG A 86 3.76 5.25 7.29
CA ARG A 86 3.25 6.39 8.06
C ARG A 86 4.19 7.59 8.00
N ASP A 87 3.65 8.73 8.40
CA ASP A 87 4.40 9.97 8.64
C ASP A 87 5.08 10.51 7.37
N PHE A 88 4.35 10.51 6.25
CA PHE A 88 4.84 11.06 4.98
C PHE A 88 5.18 12.55 5.10
N SER A 89 6.39 12.88 4.72
CA SER A 89 6.90 14.25 4.67
C SER A 89 7.63 14.51 3.34
N PRO A 90 7.47 15.71 2.73
CA PRO A 90 8.21 16.04 1.53
C PRO A 90 9.70 16.17 1.84
N THR A 91 10.55 15.75 0.90
CA THR A 91 12.00 16.00 0.98
C THR A 91 12.35 17.32 0.26
N GLU A 92 13.64 17.69 0.28
CA GLU A 92 14.13 18.82 -0.52
C GLU A 92 14.03 18.56 -2.04
N GLU A 93 13.96 17.31 -2.45
CA GLU A 93 13.82 16.92 -3.86
C GLU A 93 12.35 16.88 -4.24
N PRO A 94 11.91 17.70 -5.23
CA PRO A 94 10.51 17.76 -5.62
C PRO A 94 9.94 16.40 -6.01
N GLY A 95 8.79 16.06 -5.47
CA GLY A 95 8.07 14.80 -5.74
C GLY A 95 8.65 13.57 -5.04
N LEU A 96 9.71 13.71 -4.25
CA LEU A 96 10.24 12.66 -3.41
C LEU A 96 9.77 12.85 -1.97
N TRP A 97 9.19 11.79 -1.40
CA TRP A 97 8.67 11.76 -0.05
C TRP A 97 9.47 10.81 0.82
N LEU A 98 9.63 11.17 2.08
CA LEU A 98 10.14 10.31 3.14
C LEU A 98 8.97 9.90 4.04
N ALA A 99 8.91 8.62 4.36
CA ALA A 99 7.98 8.04 5.32
C ALA A 99 8.70 7.00 6.17
N TYR A 100 7.99 6.44 7.14
CA TYR A 100 8.49 5.34 7.95
C TYR A 100 7.66 4.08 7.73
N ASP A 101 8.35 2.95 7.54
CA ASP A 101 7.72 1.64 7.51
C ASP A 101 7.78 1.02 8.92
N ARG A 102 6.62 0.82 9.51
CA ARG A 102 6.49 0.33 10.89
C ARG A 102 6.63 -1.20 11.03
N LEU A 103 7.04 -1.86 9.95
CA LEU A 103 7.34 -3.29 9.98
C LEU A 103 8.56 -3.58 10.87
N LEU A 104 9.58 -2.73 10.78
CA LEU A 104 10.75 -2.75 11.66
C LEU A 104 11.00 -1.34 12.24
N PRO A 105 11.59 -1.24 13.44
CA PRO A 105 11.92 0.05 14.04
C PRO A 105 12.84 0.89 13.15
N ASP A 106 12.61 2.20 13.14
CA ASP A 106 13.45 3.20 12.46
C ASP A 106 13.71 2.92 10.97
N THR A 107 12.74 2.28 10.29
CA THR A 107 12.84 2.00 8.85
C THR A 107 12.36 3.20 8.04
N GLU A 108 13.29 3.80 7.31
CA GLU A 108 12.97 4.85 6.35
C GLU A 108 12.55 4.27 5.00
N ILE A 109 11.49 4.83 4.42
CA ILE A 109 11.08 4.54 3.06
C ILE A 109 10.98 5.83 2.25
N TYR A 110 11.76 5.90 1.18
CA TYR A 110 11.64 6.97 0.19
C TYR A 110 10.68 6.54 -0.91
N THR A 111 9.77 7.43 -1.29
CA THR A 111 8.76 7.15 -2.31
C THR A 111 8.62 8.30 -3.29
N ARG A 112 8.61 7.97 -4.59
CA ARG A 112 8.22 8.86 -5.67
C ARG A 112 7.07 8.26 -6.43
N THR A 113 5.98 9.02 -6.57
CA THR A 113 4.82 8.63 -7.37
C THR A 113 4.96 9.17 -8.79
N VAL A 114 4.83 8.28 -9.78
CA VAL A 114 4.75 8.62 -11.20
C VAL A 114 3.37 8.25 -11.69
N ALA A 115 2.58 9.25 -12.08
CA ALA A 115 1.18 9.03 -12.46
C ALA A 115 0.88 9.56 -13.86
N SER A 116 0.02 8.84 -14.60
CA SER A 116 -0.51 9.24 -15.90
C SER A 116 -2.03 9.22 -15.87
N ALA A 117 -2.65 10.39 -15.95
CA ALA A 117 -4.10 10.53 -15.94
C ALA A 117 -4.75 9.89 -17.18
N GLU A 118 -4.12 9.98 -18.35
CA GLU A 118 -4.64 9.41 -19.60
C GLU A 118 -4.78 7.89 -19.51
N ALA A 119 -3.78 7.21 -18.95
CA ALA A 119 -3.77 5.75 -18.81
C ALA A 119 -4.32 5.28 -17.45
N ARG A 120 -4.55 6.21 -16.51
CA ARG A 120 -4.85 5.95 -15.09
C ARG A 120 -3.88 4.94 -14.48
N THR A 121 -2.58 5.14 -14.76
CA THR A 121 -1.50 4.38 -14.13
C THR A 121 -0.86 5.19 -13.02
N VAL A 122 -0.48 4.49 -11.97
CA VAL A 122 0.26 5.05 -10.82
C VAL A 122 1.37 4.08 -10.47
N ASP A 123 2.62 4.53 -10.59
CA ASP A 123 3.79 3.76 -10.23
C ASP A 123 4.41 4.37 -8.98
N TYR A 124 4.52 3.59 -7.90
CA TYR A 124 5.26 3.99 -6.71
C TYR A 124 6.67 3.42 -6.80
N HIS A 125 7.64 4.31 -6.93
CA HIS A 125 9.06 3.99 -6.90
C HIS A 125 9.58 4.18 -5.47
N CYS A 126 10.01 3.12 -4.82
CA CYS A 126 10.34 3.11 -3.41
C CYS A 126 11.76 2.60 -3.14
N ALA A 127 12.30 3.00 -2.00
CA ALA A 127 13.52 2.44 -1.42
C ALA A 127 13.34 2.26 0.09
N TRP A 128 13.60 1.05 0.58
CA TRP A 128 13.43 0.64 1.96
C TRP A 128 14.82 0.55 2.63
N ASP A 129 15.14 1.49 3.54
CA ASP A 129 16.48 1.65 4.15
C ASP A 129 17.64 1.78 3.15
N GLN A 130 17.39 2.34 1.99
CA GLN A 130 18.41 2.52 0.93
C GLN A 130 18.49 3.96 0.44
N GLY A 131 18.05 4.90 1.26
CA GLY A 131 18.03 6.30 0.87
C GLY A 131 17.24 6.50 -0.43
N LYS A 132 17.82 7.19 -1.39
CA LYS A 132 17.16 7.56 -2.64
C LYS A 132 17.35 6.55 -3.80
N HIS A 133 17.80 5.34 -3.52
CA HIS A 133 17.96 4.29 -4.53
C HIS A 133 16.61 3.58 -4.79
N LEU A 134 15.71 4.23 -5.53
CA LEU A 134 14.33 3.82 -5.76
C LEU A 134 14.24 2.62 -6.71
N TRP A 135 14.41 1.42 -6.22
CA TRP A 135 14.42 0.18 -7.02
C TRP A 135 13.16 -0.68 -6.87
N MET A 136 12.41 -0.48 -5.78
CA MET A 136 11.14 -1.17 -5.56
C MET A 136 10.06 -0.44 -6.36
N ILE A 137 9.44 -1.13 -7.31
CA ILE A 137 8.43 -0.50 -8.16
C ILE A 137 7.11 -1.26 -8.01
N TYR A 138 6.11 -0.53 -7.56
CA TYR A 138 4.73 -1.00 -7.44
C TYR A 138 3.92 -0.34 -8.55
N VAL A 139 3.48 -1.15 -9.52
CA VAL A 139 2.75 -0.69 -10.71
C VAL A 139 1.27 -0.88 -10.47
N MET A 140 0.50 0.21 -10.56
CA MET A 140 -0.95 0.16 -10.42
C MET A 140 -1.64 0.73 -11.67
N ARG A 141 -2.81 0.18 -11.99
CA ARG A 141 -3.69 0.71 -13.02
C ARG A 141 -5.13 0.68 -12.56
N VAL A 142 -5.84 1.80 -12.76
CA VAL A 142 -7.28 1.91 -12.51
C VAL A 142 -8.01 1.78 -13.83
N LEU A 143 -8.83 0.74 -13.98
CA LEU A 143 -9.69 0.52 -15.13
C LEU A 143 -11.12 0.96 -14.83
N ASP A 144 -11.80 1.49 -15.84
CA ASP A 144 -13.23 1.73 -15.76
C ASP A 144 -13.98 0.38 -15.77
N ALA A 145 -14.65 0.09 -14.65
CA ALA A 145 -15.42 -1.17 -14.51
C ALA A 145 -16.60 -1.25 -15.48
N GLN A 146 -17.11 -0.10 -15.95
CA GLN A 146 -18.13 -0.11 -17.00
C GLN A 146 -17.63 -0.74 -18.30
N VAL A 147 -16.35 -0.50 -18.63
CA VAL A 147 -15.73 -1.05 -19.85
C VAL A 147 -15.40 -2.53 -19.72
N VAL A 148 -14.86 -2.93 -18.55
CA VAL A 148 -14.29 -4.30 -18.40
C VAL A 148 -15.25 -5.29 -17.73
N LEU A 149 -16.23 -4.81 -16.95
CA LEU A 149 -17.18 -5.64 -16.21
C LEU A 149 -18.66 -5.32 -16.52
N GLY A 150 -18.95 -4.25 -17.29
CA GLY A 150 -20.30 -3.82 -17.61
C GLY A 150 -21.08 -3.24 -16.41
N LYS A 151 -20.40 -2.73 -15.38
CA LYS A 151 -21.02 -2.11 -14.20
C LYS A 151 -20.23 -0.88 -13.77
N PRO A 152 -20.88 0.09 -13.06
CA PRO A 152 -20.20 1.26 -12.52
C PRO A 152 -19.04 0.88 -11.57
N GLY A 153 -18.09 1.80 -11.38
CA GLY A 153 -16.94 1.61 -10.47
C GLY A 153 -15.63 1.41 -11.20
N SER A 154 -14.66 0.90 -10.48
CA SER A 154 -13.28 0.72 -10.92
C SER A 154 -12.81 -0.72 -10.74
N VAL A 155 -11.80 -1.12 -11.52
CA VAL A 155 -10.99 -2.31 -11.24
C VAL A 155 -9.55 -1.83 -11.04
N VAL A 156 -8.96 -2.17 -9.91
CA VAL A 156 -7.54 -1.92 -9.63
C VAL A 156 -6.73 -3.15 -9.98
N LEU A 157 -5.71 -2.96 -10.81
CA LEU A 157 -4.66 -3.94 -11.05
C LEU A 157 -3.40 -3.43 -10.36
N TRP A 158 -2.78 -4.25 -9.53
CA TRP A 158 -1.56 -3.91 -8.81
C TRP A 158 -0.58 -5.06 -8.89
N THR A 159 0.66 -4.77 -9.28
CA THR A 159 1.73 -5.75 -9.33
C THR A 159 3.07 -5.15 -8.92
N ASN A 160 3.92 -5.96 -8.33
CA ASN A 160 5.34 -5.68 -8.20
C ASN A 160 6.16 -6.93 -8.57
N CYS A 161 7.43 -6.72 -8.93
CA CYS A 161 8.34 -7.76 -9.37
C CYS A 161 9.44 -7.96 -8.33
N ARG A 162 9.88 -9.19 -8.14
CA ARG A 162 10.98 -9.52 -7.25
C ARG A 162 12.31 -9.12 -7.89
N HIS A 163 12.77 -7.92 -7.55
CA HIS A 163 14.11 -7.48 -7.93
C HIS A 163 15.16 -8.28 -7.13
N PRO A 164 16.37 -8.57 -7.69
CA PRO A 164 17.43 -9.27 -6.95
C PRO A 164 17.82 -8.61 -5.61
N PHE A 165 17.57 -7.32 -5.43
CA PHE A 165 17.80 -6.62 -4.16
C PHE A 165 16.87 -7.04 -3.03
N TYR A 166 15.81 -7.78 -3.30
CA TYR A 166 15.06 -8.45 -2.24
C TYR A 166 15.88 -9.55 -1.56
N ASP A 167 16.84 -10.18 -2.25
CA ASP A 167 17.66 -11.25 -1.69
C ASP A 167 18.83 -10.70 -0.82
N HIS A 168 19.23 -9.45 -1.05
CA HIS A 168 20.28 -8.79 -0.26
C HIS A 168 20.25 -7.27 -0.46
N ASN A 169 20.58 -6.52 0.59
CA ASN A 169 20.71 -5.07 0.51
C ASN A 169 22.04 -4.67 -0.15
N PRO A 170 22.06 -4.03 -1.33
CA PRO A 170 23.31 -3.56 -1.95
C PRO A 170 23.82 -2.22 -1.38
N TYR A 171 23.04 -1.55 -0.49
CA TYR A 171 23.36 -0.25 0.12
C TYR A 171 23.19 -0.31 1.65
N PRO A 172 23.86 -1.25 2.35
CA PRO A 172 23.63 -1.44 3.79
C PRO A 172 24.02 -0.21 4.62
N GLU A 173 24.89 0.65 4.10
CA GLU A 173 25.31 1.89 4.75
C GLU A 173 24.22 2.98 4.79
N ALA A 174 23.18 2.86 3.99
CA ALA A 174 22.05 3.80 3.97
C ALA A 174 21.00 3.51 5.05
N GLY A 175 21.04 2.34 5.65
CA GLY A 175 20.14 1.93 6.73
C GLY A 175 20.79 2.00 8.11
N PRO A 176 20.02 1.73 9.17
CA PRO A 176 20.55 1.62 10.54
C PRO A 176 21.62 0.53 10.66
N ALA A 177 22.69 0.83 11.41
CA ALA A 177 23.85 -0.06 11.55
C ALA A 177 23.54 -1.45 12.17
N GLU A 178 22.47 -1.54 12.96
CA GLU A 178 22.04 -2.76 13.64
C GLU A 178 20.72 -3.31 13.06
N ARG A 179 20.52 -3.20 11.73
CA ARG A 179 19.33 -3.72 11.09
C ARG A 179 19.24 -5.25 11.24
N THR A 180 18.14 -5.75 11.82
CA THR A 180 17.94 -7.18 12.10
C THR A 180 17.16 -7.92 11.02
N GLY A 181 16.57 -7.21 10.06
CA GLY A 181 15.78 -7.78 8.97
C GLY A 181 15.91 -6.96 7.70
N TRP A 182 15.56 -7.57 6.59
CA TRP A 182 15.54 -6.94 5.28
C TRP A 182 14.16 -7.07 4.64
N VAL A 183 13.77 -6.14 3.79
CA VAL A 183 12.44 -6.16 3.15
C VAL A 183 12.16 -7.47 2.43
N GLY A 184 13.17 -8.11 1.86
CA GLY A 184 13.05 -9.40 1.19
C GLY A 184 12.68 -10.58 2.09
N ASP A 185 12.95 -10.48 3.38
CA ASP A 185 12.55 -11.50 4.37
C ASP A 185 11.03 -11.63 4.48
N PHE A 186 10.29 -10.60 4.03
CA PHE A 186 8.84 -10.56 4.04
C PHE A 186 8.20 -10.94 2.69
N TRP A 187 9.01 -11.27 1.66
CA TRP A 187 8.49 -11.58 0.33
C TRP A 187 7.40 -12.65 0.33
N ASP A 188 7.52 -13.65 1.16
CA ASP A 188 6.57 -14.77 1.26
C ASP A 188 5.16 -14.35 1.70
N ILE A 189 5.03 -13.19 2.33
CA ILE A 189 3.73 -12.64 2.76
C ILE A 189 3.29 -11.42 1.96
N PHE A 190 4.09 -10.95 1.00
CA PHE A 190 3.79 -9.74 0.22
C PHE A 190 2.43 -9.83 -0.48
N GLY A 191 2.14 -10.95 -1.15
CA GLY A 191 0.86 -11.09 -1.84
C GLY A 191 -0.35 -10.98 -0.91
N ALA A 192 -0.25 -11.50 0.31
CA ALA A 192 -1.30 -11.38 1.31
C ALA A 192 -1.35 -9.97 1.90
N GLY A 193 -0.18 -9.36 2.15
CA GLY A 193 -0.06 -7.98 2.63
C GLY A 193 -0.68 -7.00 1.63
N HIS A 194 -0.28 -7.08 0.36
CA HIS A 194 -0.86 -6.24 -0.69
C HIS A 194 -2.36 -6.51 -0.90
N GLY A 195 -2.82 -7.76 -0.76
CA GLY A 195 -4.24 -8.07 -0.80
C GLY A 195 -5.03 -7.43 0.34
N LEU A 196 -4.42 -7.33 1.53
CA LEU A 196 -4.99 -6.61 2.67
C LEU A 196 -5.02 -5.10 2.40
N GLU A 197 -3.93 -4.54 1.92
CA GLU A 197 -3.81 -3.12 1.60
C GLU A 197 -4.79 -2.71 0.49
N LEU A 198 -4.96 -3.55 -0.53
CA LEU A 198 -5.98 -3.34 -1.56
C LEU A 198 -7.40 -3.37 -0.98
N ASN A 199 -7.67 -4.24 0.01
CA ASN A 199 -8.94 -4.25 0.73
C ASN A 199 -9.13 -2.98 1.58
N ASN A 200 -8.07 -2.46 2.20
CA ASN A 200 -8.11 -1.18 2.91
C ASN A 200 -8.47 -0.03 1.94
N LEU A 201 -7.74 0.07 0.81
CA LEU A 201 -8.01 1.03 -0.25
C LEU A 201 -9.48 0.97 -0.69
N LYS A 202 -9.97 -0.23 -1.00
CA LYS A 202 -11.36 -0.48 -1.37
C LYS A 202 -12.33 0.01 -0.31
N SER A 203 -12.12 -0.38 0.94
CA SER A 203 -13.00 -0.04 2.06
C SER A 203 -13.07 1.48 2.26
N ILE A 204 -11.94 2.18 2.17
CA ILE A 204 -11.84 3.63 2.30
C ILE A 204 -12.58 4.32 1.13
N ALA A 205 -12.25 3.94 -0.10
CA ALA A 205 -12.81 4.58 -1.30
C ALA A 205 -14.33 4.36 -1.39
N GLU A 206 -14.79 3.13 -1.18
CA GLU A 206 -16.23 2.80 -1.21
C GLU A 206 -17.01 3.47 -0.07
N TYR A 207 -16.43 3.55 1.13
CA TYR A 207 -17.04 4.26 2.24
C TYR A 207 -17.24 5.74 1.91
N ARG A 208 -16.21 6.42 1.43
CA ARG A 208 -16.28 7.83 1.06
C ARG A 208 -17.26 8.07 -0.08
N HIS A 209 -17.16 7.29 -1.14
CA HIS A 209 -18.08 7.40 -2.27
C HIS A 209 -19.55 7.23 -1.86
N ARG A 210 -19.89 6.17 -1.12
CA ARG A 210 -21.25 5.91 -0.64
C ARG A 210 -21.83 7.00 0.26
N ASN A 211 -20.98 7.69 1.00
CA ASN A 211 -21.41 8.76 1.92
C ASN A 211 -21.27 10.16 1.31
N GLY A 212 -20.92 10.29 0.02
CA GLY A 212 -20.74 11.58 -0.64
C GLY A 212 -19.61 12.41 -0.07
N LEU A 213 -18.62 11.78 0.51
CA LEU A 213 -17.44 12.42 1.08
C LEU A 213 -16.37 12.60 -0.02
N PRO A 214 -15.49 13.63 0.09
CA PRO A 214 -14.35 13.77 -0.79
C PRO A 214 -13.45 12.53 -0.72
N ILE A 215 -12.98 12.05 -1.88
CA ILE A 215 -12.07 10.90 -1.94
C ILE A 215 -10.74 11.21 -1.24
N LYS A 216 -10.27 12.46 -1.33
CA LYS A 216 -9.14 12.98 -0.56
C LYS A 216 -9.65 13.68 0.68
N PRO A 217 -9.25 13.28 1.88
CA PRO A 217 -9.61 13.98 3.11
C PRO A 217 -8.98 15.37 3.17
N GLU A 218 -9.50 16.23 4.04
CA GLU A 218 -9.10 17.63 4.14
C GLU A 218 -7.60 17.82 4.38
N TRP A 219 -6.98 16.94 5.18
CA TRP A 219 -5.54 17.02 5.46
C TRP A 219 -4.64 16.78 4.22
N MET A 220 -5.13 16.10 3.18
CA MET A 220 -4.45 15.99 1.89
C MET A 220 -4.58 17.24 1.02
N SER A 221 -5.50 18.14 1.36
CA SER A 221 -5.71 19.39 0.60
C SER A 221 -4.80 20.52 1.06
N THR A 222 -4.17 20.37 2.22
CA THR A 222 -3.16 21.31 2.75
C THR A 222 -1.78 20.93 2.24
N SER A 223 -1.17 21.82 1.47
CA SER A 223 0.22 21.72 0.96
C SER A 223 1.26 21.93 2.06
#